data_5bd042ae8307eb215b0765235511fbef
#
_entry.id   5bd042ae8307eb215b0765235511fbef
#
_cell.length_a   1.000
_cell.length_b   1.000
_cell.length_c   1.000
_cell.angle_alpha   90.00
_cell.angle_beta   90.00
_cell.angle_gamma   90.00
#
_symmetry.space_group_name_H-M   'P 1'
#
loop_
_entity.id
_entity.type
_entity.pdbx_description
1 polymer ?
#
loop_
_entity_poly.entity_id
_entity_poly.type
_entity_poly.pdbx_seq_one_letter_code
_entity_poly.pdbx_strand_id
1 'polypeptide(L)'
;MIIDCHGHYTTTPPAVEAYRNAQKETLKKNPDHIFEKGHIKLSDDEIRESIENNQLKMQQERGTDVTIFSPRASWMGHHVGNASTSQAWTEQQNDLIKRVCDLFPENFVPVCQLPQSPETGIESSIHELSRCVEQMGFIGCNLNPDPSGGYWKDARL
;
A
#
# COMPACT_ATOMS: atom_id res chain seq x y z
N MET A 1 -15.58 19.62 10.95
CA MET A 1 -14.77 18.69 10.13
C MET A 1 -14.12 17.68 11.06
N ILE A 2 -14.36 16.40 10.81
CA ILE A 2 -13.77 15.26 11.55
C ILE A 2 -12.85 14.53 10.55
N ILE A 3 -11.57 14.42 10.90
CA ILE A 3 -10.56 13.75 10.08
C ILE A 3 -10.12 12.47 10.79
N ASP A 4 -10.32 11.33 10.14
CA ASP A 4 -9.69 10.08 10.54
C ASP A 4 -8.24 10.08 10.02
N CYS A 5 -7.28 10.16 10.94
CA CYS A 5 -5.88 10.31 10.58
C CYS A 5 -5.17 8.99 10.24
N HIS A 6 -5.86 7.84 10.29
CA HIS A 6 -5.22 6.54 10.07
C HIS A 6 -6.17 5.47 9.52
N GLY A 7 -6.51 5.59 8.25
CA GLY A 7 -7.33 4.62 7.53
C GLY A 7 -6.51 3.72 6.61
N HIS A 8 -7.00 2.49 6.38
CA HIS A 8 -6.39 1.52 5.48
C HIS A 8 -7.40 0.89 4.53
N TYR A 9 -6.95 0.59 3.31
CA TYR A 9 -7.75 -0.20 2.36
C TYR A 9 -7.75 -1.67 2.77
N THR A 10 -8.68 -2.05 3.64
CA THR A 10 -8.77 -3.40 4.22
C THR A 10 -9.67 -4.35 3.45
N THR A 11 -10.52 -3.85 2.57
CA THR A 11 -11.55 -4.60 1.83
C THR A 11 -11.27 -4.60 0.32
N THR A 12 -10.00 -4.72 -0.04
CA THR A 12 -9.59 -4.77 -1.46
C THR A 12 -10.31 -5.89 -2.20
N PRO A 13 -10.67 -5.68 -3.48
CA PRO A 13 -11.26 -6.72 -4.31
C PRO A 13 -10.42 -8.01 -4.39
N PRO A 14 -11.04 -9.18 -4.59
CA PRO A 14 -10.33 -10.47 -4.58
C PRO A 14 -9.17 -10.58 -5.57
N ALA A 15 -9.20 -9.80 -6.66
CA ALA A 15 -8.12 -9.75 -7.65
C ALA A 15 -6.78 -9.32 -7.04
N VAL A 16 -6.78 -8.46 -6.02
CA VAL A 16 -5.57 -8.00 -5.32
C VAL A 16 -4.93 -9.15 -4.53
N GLU A 17 -5.75 -9.93 -3.84
CA GLU A 17 -5.28 -11.10 -3.10
C GLU A 17 -4.79 -12.21 -4.02
N ALA A 18 -5.52 -12.48 -5.11
CA ALA A 18 -5.13 -13.47 -6.10
C ALA A 18 -3.76 -13.12 -6.73
N TYR A 19 -3.53 -11.86 -7.08
CA TYR A 19 -2.26 -11.37 -7.59
C TYR A 19 -1.12 -11.64 -6.60
N ARG A 20 -1.29 -11.25 -5.34
CA ARG A 20 -0.29 -11.47 -4.30
C ARG A 20 -0.01 -12.95 -4.03
N ASN A 21 -1.06 -13.78 -4.01
CA ASN A 21 -0.90 -15.22 -3.80
C ASN A 21 -0.14 -15.88 -4.95
N ALA A 22 -0.36 -15.45 -6.19
CA ALA A 22 0.41 -15.94 -7.34
C ALA A 22 1.91 -15.60 -7.20
N GLN A 23 2.25 -14.42 -6.73
CA GLN A 23 3.65 -14.05 -6.46
C GLN A 23 4.26 -14.89 -5.33
N LYS A 24 3.54 -15.15 -4.25
CA LYS A 24 4.00 -16.05 -3.17
C LYS A 24 4.25 -17.47 -3.66
N GLU A 25 3.39 -17.99 -4.53
CA GLU A 25 3.63 -19.32 -5.14
C GLU A 25 4.87 -19.34 -6.06
N THR A 26 5.16 -18.24 -6.71
CA THR A 26 6.41 -18.08 -7.47
C THR A 26 7.64 -18.13 -6.56
N LEU A 27 7.60 -17.38 -5.44
CA LEU A 27 8.69 -17.37 -4.45
C LEU A 27 8.92 -18.72 -3.79
N LYS A 28 7.87 -19.52 -3.56
CA LYS A 28 8.03 -20.90 -3.05
C LYS A 28 8.84 -21.78 -4.01
N LYS A 29 8.73 -21.56 -5.31
CA LYS A 29 9.45 -22.32 -6.36
C LYS A 29 10.82 -21.73 -6.65
N ASN A 30 10.94 -20.43 -6.58
CA ASN A 30 12.18 -19.68 -6.82
C ASN A 30 12.27 -18.51 -5.82
N PRO A 31 12.90 -18.70 -4.65
CA PRO A 31 13.02 -17.67 -3.63
C PRO A 31 13.75 -16.38 -4.11
N ASP A 32 14.64 -16.51 -5.09
CA ASP A 32 15.42 -15.40 -5.62
C ASP A 32 14.77 -14.72 -6.84
N HIS A 33 13.50 -15.03 -7.11
CA HIS A 33 12.79 -14.44 -8.23
C HIS A 33 12.75 -12.92 -8.12
N ILE A 34 13.09 -12.24 -9.21
CA ILE A 34 13.02 -10.77 -9.28
C ILE A 34 11.65 -10.39 -9.83
N PHE A 35 10.88 -9.66 -9.03
CA PHE A 35 9.62 -9.10 -9.49
C PHE A 35 9.82 -7.71 -10.05
N GLU A 36 9.21 -7.48 -11.20
CA GLU A 36 8.92 -6.13 -11.68
C GLU A 36 7.54 -5.69 -11.19
N LYS A 37 7.30 -4.38 -11.17
CA LYS A 37 5.98 -3.84 -10.90
C LYS A 37 4.99 -4.39 -11.93
N GLY A 38 4.11 -5.26 -11.48
CA GLY A 38 3.08 -5.84 -12.30
C GLY A 38 1.84 -4.95 -12.40
N HIS A 39 0.82 -5.46 -13.09
CA HIS A 39 -0.48 -4.81 -13.19
C HIS A 39 -1.58 -5.73 -12.67
N ILE A 40 -2.38 -5.25 -11.73
CA ILE A 40 -3.57 -5.96 -11.26
C ILE A 40 -4.72 -5.61 -12.20
N LYS A 41 -5.34 -6.63 -12.82
CA LYS A 41 -6.56 -6.45 -13.59
C LYS A 41 -7.71 -6.17 -12.61
N LEU A 42 -8.02 -4.91 -12.45
CA LEU A 42 -9.03 -4.41 -11.54
C LEU A 42 -9.69 -3.18 -12.16
N SER A 43 -11.00 -3.22 -12.33
CA SER A 43 -11.79 -2.10 -12.84
C SER A 43 -12.04 -1.05 -11.76
N ASP A 44 -12.36 0.16 -12.19
CA ASP A 44 -12.79 1.21 -11.25
C ASP A 44 -14.13 0.90 -10.60
N ASP A 45 -15.01 0.15 -11.28
CA ASP A 45 -16.30 -0.29 -10.72
C ASP A 45 -16.09 -1.26 -9.55
N GLU A 46 -15.17 -2.23 -9.66
CA GLU A 46 -14.81 -3.11 -8.55
C GLU A 46 -14.23 -2.34 -7.35
N ILE A 47 -13.42 -1.30 -7.61
CA ILE A 47 -12.90 -0.42 -6.56
C ILE A 47 -14.06 0.35 -5.91
N ARG A 48 -14.95 0.97 -6.71
CA ARG A 48 -16.11 1.70 -6.20
C ARG A 48 -17.00 0.81 -5.34
N GLU A 49 -17.37 -0.36 -5.83
CA GLU A 49 -18.20 -1.31 -5.08
C GLU A 49 -17.56 -1.66 -3.73
N SER A 50 -16.26 -1.95 -3.70
CA SER A 50 -15.57 -2.29 -2.45
C SER A 50 -15.49 -1.14 -1.46
N ILE A 51 -15.26 0.08 -1.92
CA ILE A 51 -15.16 1.28 -1.08
C ILE A 51 -16.52 1.74 -0.57
N GLU A 52 -17.52 1.82 -1.46
CA GLU A 52 -18.88 2.26 -1.13
C GLU A 52 -19.55 1.35 -0.09
N ASN A 53 -19.39 0.05 -0.26
CA ASN A 53 -19.98 -0.93 0.65
C ASN A 53 -19.25 -1.07 2.01
N ASN A 54 -18.08 -0.51 2.15
CA ASN A 54 -17.23 -0.69 3.33
C ASN A 54 -16.72 0.63 3.90
N GLN A 55 -15.56 1.14 3.41
CA GLN A 55 -14.90 2.29 4.02
C GLN A 55 -15.74 3.56 3.97
N LEU A 56 -16.34 3.85 2.83
CA LEU A 56 -17.17 5.04 2.66
C LEU A 56 -18.44 4.96 3.52
N LYS A 57 -19.09 3.80 3.56
CA LYS A 57 -20.23 3.55 4.42
C LYS A 57 -19.88 3.76 5.89
N MET A 58 -18.76 3.19 6.35
CA MET A 58 -18.29 3.35 7.73
C MET A 58 -17.94 4.82 8.05
N GLN A 59 -17.33 5.54 7.12
CA GLN A 59 -17.03 6.96 7.25
C GLN A 59 -18.30 7.77 7.47
N GLN A 60 -19.33 7.52 6.66
CA GLN A 60 -20.64 8.18 6.76
C GLN A 60 -21.35 7.85 8.08
N GLU A 61 -21.38 6.59 8.49
CA GLU A 61 -22.00 6.14 9.75
C GLU A 61 -21.34 6.76 10.98
N ARG A 62 -20.04 7.06 10.93
CA ARG A 62 -19.28 7.67 12.01
C ARG A 62 -19.25 9.20 11.95
N GLY A 63 -19.78 9.80 10.91
CA GLY A 63 -19.74 11.25 10.71
C GLY A 63 -18.33 11.78 10.43
N THR A 64 -17.43 10.92 9.92
CA THR A 64 -16.08 11.33 9.50
C THR A 64 -16.18 12.02 8.14
N ASP A 65 -15.58 13.19 7.99
CA ASP A 65 -15.59 13.96 6.76
C ASP A 65 -14.53 13.46 5.78
N VAL A 66 -13.28 13.24 6.30
CA VAL A 66 -12.12 12.83 5.48
C VAL A 66 -11.33 11.77 6.21
N THR A 67 -10.81 10.79 5.47
CA THR A 67 -9.88 9.79 5.98
C THR A 67 -8.52 9.92 5.29
N ILE A 68 -7.44 10.02 6.08
CA ILE A 68 -6.06 9.86 5.57
C ILE A 68 -5.86 8.37 5.30
N PHE A 69 -5.70 8.03 4.02
CA PHE A 69 -5.91 6.67 3.53
C PHE A 69 -4.64 6.05 2.94
N SER A 70 -4.32 4.84 3.37
CA SER A 70 -3.09 4.15 3.01
C SER A 70 -3.32 2.68 2.63
N PRO A 71 -2.34 2.04 1.97
CA PRO A 71 -2.35 0.59 1.82
C PRO A 71 -2.36 -0.10 3.18
N ARG A 72 -2.92 -1.30 3.24
CA ARG A 72 -2.83 -2.14 4.42
C ARG A 72 -1.40 -2.68 4.57
N ALA A 73 -0.70 -2.36 5.66
CA ALA A 73 0.69 -2.73 5.89
C ALA A 73 0.95 -4.24 5.78
N SER A 74 0.04 -5.08 6.29
CA SER A 74 0.15 -6.55 6.22
C SER A 74 0.09 -7.11 4.79
N TRP A 75 -0.31 -6.30 3.80
CA TRP A 75 -0.33 -6.70 2.41
C TRP A 75 1.03 -6.54 1.72
N MET A 76 1.89 -5.65 2.18
CA MET A 76 3.23 -5.46 1.62
C MET A 76 4.23 -6.52 2.07
N GLY A 77 4.05 -7.07 3.27
CA GLY A 77 4.82 -8.23 3.74
C GLY A 77 6.33 -8.09 3.54
N HIS A 78 6.94 -7.02 4.07
CA HIS A 78 8.36 -6.69 3.86
C HIS A 78 9.35 -7.82 4.18
N HIS A 79 8.93 -8.81 4.96
CA HIS A 79 9.67 -10.03 5.28
C HIS A 79 9.43 -11.18 4.28
N VAL A 80 8.63 -10.97 3.23
CA VAL A 80 8.30 -11.98 2.21
C VAL A 80 9.08 -11.70 0.94
N GLY A 81 9.90 -12.67 0.53
CA GLY A 81 10.75 -12.53 -0.64
C GLY A 81 11.95 -11.59 -0.41
N ASN A 82 12.44 -11.02 -1.46
CA ASN A 82 13.61 -10.15 -1.49
C ASN A 82 13.23 -8.66 -1.66
N ALA A 83 14.23 -7.80 -1.80
CA ALA A 83 14.04 -6.37 -2.02
C ALA A 83 13.14 -6.04 -3.22
N SER A 84 13.26 -6.79 -4.33
CA SER A 84 12.41 -6.57 -5.52
C SER A 84 10.95 -6.86 -5.26
N THR A 85 10.66 -7.86 -4.43
CA THR A 85 9.29 -8.20 -4.00
C THR A 85 8.69 -7.05 -3.18
N SER A 86 9.46 -6.54 -2.21
CA SER A 86 9.02 -5.41 -1.39
C SER A 86 8.76 -4.16 -2.24
N GLN A 87 9.67 -3.85 -3.16
CA GLN A 87 9.53 -2.73 -4.09
C GLN A 87 8.26 -2.86 -4.95
N ALA A 88 8.14 -3.98 -5.67
CA ALA A 88 7.02 -4.22 -6.59
C ALA A 88 5.66 -4.18 -5.88
N TRP A 89 5.55 -4.78 -4.71
CA TRP A 89 4.31 -4.78 -3.94
C TRP A 89 3.97 -3.39 -3.40
N THR A 90 4.95 -2.66 -2.90
CA THR A 90 4.75 -1.30 -2.38
C THR A 90 4.26 -0.35 -3.48
N GLU A 91 4.94 -0.31 -4.61
CA GLU A 91 4.54 0.53 -5.74
C GLU A 91 3.13 0.19 -6.25
N GLN A 92 2.82 -1.10 -6.34
CA GLN A 92 1.52 -1.58 -6.77
C GLN A 92 0.40 -1.16 -5.83
N GLN A 93 0.63 -1.21 -4.52
CA GLN A 93 -0.36 -0.82 -3.52
C GLN A 93 -0.53 0.70 -3.45
N ASN A 94 0.54 1.46 -3.59
CA ASN A 94 0.46 2.92 -3.65
C ASN A 94 -0.33 3.38 -4.90
N ASP A 95 -0.09 2.76 -6.07
CA ASP A 95 -0.89 3.04 -7.27
C ASP A 95 -2.39 2.75 -7.05
N LEU A 96 -2.71 1.68 -6.34
CA LEU A 96 -4.09 1.35 -6.01
C LEU A 96 -4.73 2.40 -5.08
N ILE A 97 -4.01 2.88 -4.06
CA ILE A 97 -4.49 3.96 -3.19
C ILE A 97 -4.70 5.24 -3.99
N LYS A 98 -3.79 5.58 -4.91
CA LYS A 98 -3.98 6.74 -5.80
C LYS A 98 -5.30 6.64 -6.56
N ARG A 99 -5.58 5.48 -7.18
CA ARG A 99 -6.85 5.26 -7.90
C ARG A 99 -8.07 5.43 -6.99
N VAL A 100 -8.04 4.90 -5.76
CA VAL A 100 -9.12 5.09 -4.79
C VAL A 100 -9.35 6.57 -4.50
N CYS A 101 -8.29 7.32 -4.20
CA CYS A 101 -8.40 8.75 -3.88
C CYS A 101 -8.85 9.59 -5.08
N ASP A 102 -8.48 9.21 -6.31
CA ASP A 102 -8.98 9.85 -7.51
C ASP A 102 -10.48 9.59 -7.77
N LEU A 103 -10.97 8.42 -7.37
CA LEU A 103 -12.38 8.06 -7.49
C LEU A 103 -13.25 8.70 -6.39
N PHE A 104 -12.66 9.03 -5.24
CA PHE A 104 -13.33 9.58 -4.06
C PHE A 104 -12.55 10.76 -3.44
N PRO A 105 -12.30 11.83 -4.20
CA PRO A 105 -11.40 12.92 -3.78
C PRO A 105 -11.89 13.73 -2.58
N GLU A 106 -13.20 13.72 -2.33
CA GLU A 106 -13.81 14.41 -1.19
C GLU A 106 -13.71 13.61 0.12
N ASN A 107 -13.40 12.31 0.03
CA ASN A 107 -13.46 11.39 1.18
C ASN A 107 -12.10 10.89 1.63
N PHE A 108 -11.14 10.70 0.70
CA PHE A 108 -9.86 10.08 0.98
C PHE A 108 -8.68 10.93 0.53
N VAL A 109 -7.68 11.02 1.41
CA VAL A 109 -6.41 11.70 1.14
C VAL A 109 -5.28 10.68 1.21
N PRO A 110 -4.45 10.53 0.17
CA PRO A 110 -3.50 9.42 0.07
C PRO A 110 -2.24 9.62 0.92
N VAL A 111 -1.88 8.54 1.61
CA VAL A 111 -0.59 8.36 2.29
C VAL A 111 0.03 7.06 1.78
N CYS A 112 1.30 7.09 1.41
CA CYS A 112 1.98 5.93 0.83
C CYS A 112 2.58 5.01 1.90
N GLN A 113 2.87 3.78 1.49
CA GLN A 113 3.78 2.87 2.18
C GLN A 113 5.15 2.93 1.48
N LEU A 114 6.20 2.51 2.20
CA LEU A 114 7.57 2.49 1.69
C LEU A 114 8.08 1.05 1.58
N PRO A 115 8.95 0.74 0.60
CA PRO A 115 9.61 -0.55 0.52
C PRO A 115 10.69 -0.66 1.61
N GLN A 116 10.39 -1.41 2.66
CA GLN A 116 11.20 -1.50 3.87
C GLN A 116 11.63 -2.93 4.18
N SER A 117 11.95 -3.75 3.17
CA SER A 117 12.46 -5.09 3.44
C SER A 117 13.87 -5.03 4.07
N PRO A 118 14.31 -6.07 4.78
CA PRO A 118 15.64 -6.10 5.40
C PRO A 118 16.80 -5.86 4.43
N GLU A 119 16.63 -6.24 3.17
CA GLU A 119 17.64 -6.11 2.11
C GLU A 119 17.53 -4.81 1.32
N THR A 120 16.47 -4.04 1.55
CA THR A 120 16.23 -2.79 0.82
C THR A 120 16.97 -1.65 1.49
N GLY A 121 17.83 -0.96 0.75
CA GLY A 121 18.45 0.28 1.21
C GLY A 121 17.42 1.41 1.34
N ILE A 122 17.76 2.42 2.12
CA ILE A 122 16.89 3.60 2.34
C ILE A 122 16.62 4.36 1.04
N GLU A 123 17.49 4.23 0.05
CA GLU A 123 17.38 4.87 -1.25
C GLU A 123 16.08 4.47 -1.98
N SER A 124 15.70 3.19 -1.89
CA SER A 124 14.44 2.70 -2.47
C SER A 124 13.23 3.35 -1.81
N SER A 125 13.27 3.55 -0.49
CA SER A 125 12.22 4.24 0.26
C SER A 125 12.15 5.72 -0.09
N ILE A 126 13.29 6.39 -0.24
CA ILE A 126 13.36 7.80 -0.68
C ILE A 126 12.80 7.95 -2.09
N HIS A 127 13.19 7.06 -3.01
CA HIS A 127 12.71 7.08 -4.39
C HIS A 127 11.19 6.93 -4.47
N GLU A 128 10.61 5.95 -3.75
CA GLU A 128 9.18 5.72 -3.73
C GLU A 128 8.43 6.86 -3.05
N LEU A 129 8.96 7.43 -1.96
CA LEU A 129 8.39 8.61 -1.31
C LEU A 129 8.32 9.79 -2.28
N SER A 130 9.43 10.11 -2.96
CA SER A 130 9.46 11.19 -3.95
C SER A 130 8.46 10.93 -5.09
N ARG A 131 8.38 9.70 -5.61
CA ARG A 131 7.39 9.34 -6.63
C ARG A 131 5.96 9.60 -6.15
N CYS A 132 5.62 9.16 -4.96
CA CYS A 132 4.28 9.33 -4.40
C CYS A 132 3.94 10.80 -4.15
N VAL A 133 4.84 11.56 -3.52
CA VAL A 133 4.58 12.96 -3.14
C VAL A 133 4.62 13.88 -4.36
N GLU A 134 5.70 13.80 -5.16
CA GLU A 134 5.93 14.77 -6.23
C GLU A 134 5.13 14.49 -7.51
N GLN A 135 4.85 13.21 -7.81
CA GLN A 135 4.19 12.83 -9.05
C GLN A 135 2.73 12.42 -8.86
N MET A 136 2.36 11.90 -7.69
CA MET A 136 1.04 11.35 -7.43
C MET A 136 0.21 12.15 -6.42
N GLY A 137 0.79 13.16 -5.77
CA GLY A 137 0.07 14.06 -4.85
C GLY A 137 -0.25 13.44 -3.49
N PHE A 138 0.52 12.47 -3.05
CA PHE A 138 0.44 11.94 -1.69
C PHE A 138 0.92 12.98 -0.67
N ILE A 139 0.31 13.01 0.51
CA ILE A 139 0.64 14.01 1.54
C ILE A 139 1.70 13.53 2.54
N GLY A 140 2.12 12.28 2.47
CA GLY A 140 3.11 11.70 3.38
C GLY A 140 3.19 10.18 3.24
N CYS A 141 3.80 9.53 4.22
CA CYS A 141 3.96 8.09 4.25
C CYS A 141 3.65 7.48 5.61
N ASN A 142 3.30 6.20 5.61
CA ASN A 142 3.34 5.35 6.78
C ASN A 142 4.71 4.68 6.87
N LEU A 143 5.33 4.77 8.03
CA LEU A 143 6.60 4.12 8.32
C LEU A 143 6.35 2.90 9.21
N ASN A 144 6.81 1.72 8.80
CA ASN A 144 6.79 0.56 9.66
C ASN A 144 7.92 0.70 10.70
N PRO A 145 7.61 0.64 12.00
CA PRO A 145 8.61 0.88 13.04
C PRO A 145 9.65 -0.24 13.15
N ASP A 146 9.29 -1.43 12.69
CA ASP A 146 10.19 -2.59 12.63
C ASP A 146 10.00 -3.37 11.33
N PRO A 147 10.41 -2.80 10.18
CA PRO A 147 10.17 -3.40 8.87
C PRO A 147 10.93 -4.71 8.66
N SER A 148 12.04 -4.90 9.37
CA SER A 148 12.90 -6.07 9.24
C SER A 148 12.55 -7.21 10.21
N GLY A 149 11.60 -7.01 11.13
CA GLY A 149 11.38 -7.91 12.27
C GLY A 149 12.52 -7.88 13.28
N GLY A 150 13.40 -6.87 13.19
CA GLY A 150 14.53 -6.64 14.08
C GLY A 150 14.19 -5.68 15.22
N TYR A 151 15.16 -4.92 15.67
CA TYR A 151 15.01 -4.00 16.77
C TYR A 151 15.23 -2.55 16.33
N TRP A 152 14.69 -1.61 17.08
CA TRP A 152 14.91 -0.17 16.98
C TRP A 152 16.39 0.27 16.83
N LYS A 153 17.29 -0.65 17.08
CA LYS A 153 18.75 -0.42 16.97
C LYS A 153 19.27 -0.61 15.54
N ASP A 154 18.43 -1.00 14.61
CA ASP A 154 18.83 -1.07 13.21
C ASP A 154 19.06 0.33 12.68
N ALA A 155 20.27 0.60 12.20
CA ALA A 155 20.65 1.92 11.69
C ALA A 155 19.87 2.37 10.44
N ARG A 156 19.03 1.47 9.89
CA ARG A 156 18.12 1.78 8.79
C ARG A 156 16.82 2.46 9.24
N LEU A 157 16.52 2.46 10.51
CA LEU A 157 15.40 3.17 11.13
C LEU A 157 15.87 4.49 11.71
#